data_f763cc3086988ee2b88c95c97f8a631e
#
_entry.id   f763cc3086988ee2b88c95c97f8a631e
#
_cell.length_a   1.000
_cell.length_b   1.000
_cell.length_c   1.000
_cell.angle_alpha   90.00
_cell.angle_beta   90.00
_cell.angle_gamma   90.00
#
_symmetry.space_group_name_H-M   'P 1'
#
loop_
_entity.id
_entity.type
_entity.pdbx_description
1 polymer ?
#
loop_
_entity_poly.entity_id
_entity_poly.type
_entity_poly.pdbx_seq_one_letter_code
_entity_poly.pdbx_strand_id
1 'polypeptide(L)'
;MDTDFAKSIIDQIADNELTDFITFHLMGEPFLHKELAALTGYSEARNLRVRLLTNGSLLESARNVQLFENNCTRLEVGFRTPNDTAFNLRLRGGKLTLDDYIYRVKGLIEDKIQTGAKTEVCLKFFIRSHAAMLGMAEEYEHLTSEADNLKVANLFRDHTFEMARKYNVPIGEWADVPVKVIDGEYFIFPGISLAFARIQEFWVREQRAQVEGTTHKAIIGGCSAAFRDDFGILASGEVTTCCIDYDGKNVIGDLHKQSLMEVLESKEAKRMLRSFEFFIPPTEFCKECRGGPTVLSSVTKQLGTIAIDIKDRVAPRKHYRALRNRLAKREQGTLTTPKAPSTPAAPAATPKEPVTPSRK
;
A
#
# COMPACT_ATOMS: atom_id res chain seq x y z
N MET A 1 10.74 -12.05 -0.70
CA MET A 1 10.32 -12.84 0.49
C MET A 1 9.81 -14.17 -0.01
N ASP A 2 10.19 -15.28 0.60
CA ASP A 2 9.59 -16.57 0.26
C ASP A 2 8.24 -16.76 0.97
N THR A 3 7.46 -17.72 0.49
CA THR A 3 6.08 -17.92 0.91
C THR A 3 5.95 -18.38 2.36
N ASP A 4 6.82 -19.26 2.83
CA ASP A 4 6.72 -19.80 4.19
C ASP A 4 7.13 -18.74 5.22
N PHE A 5 8.15 -17.96 4.90
CA PHE A 5 8.52 -16.82 5.74
C PHE A 5 7.41 -15.76 5.76
N ALA A 6 6.77 -15.46 4.62
CA ALA A 6 5.62 -14.56 4.59
C ALA A 6 4.45 -15.06 5.46
N LYS A 7 4.14 -16.37 5.41
CA LYS A 7 3.13 -16.98 6.27
C LYS A 7 3.48 -16.87 7.76
N SER A 8 4.76 -17.11 8.12
CA SER A 8 5.20 -16.98 9.53
C SER A 8 5.01 -15.55 10.07
N ILE A 9 5.18 -14.53 9.21
CA ILE A 9 4.91 -13.13 9.55
C ILE A 9 3.41 -12.88 9.70
N ILE A 10 2.60 -13.41 8.79
CA ILE A 10 1.13 -13.32 8.85
C ILE A 10 0.63 -13.96 10.15
N ASP A 11 1.18 -15.12 10.53
CA ASP A 11 0.86 -15.77 11.80
C ASP A 11 1.21 -14.90 13.01
N GLN A 12 2.39 -14.30 13.03
CA GLN A 12 2.79 -13.41 14.12
C GLN A 12 1.86 -12.19 14.23
N ILE A 13 1.41 -11.63 13.09
CA ILE A 13 0.46 -10.51 13.06
C ILE A 13 -0.90 -10.94 13.62
N ALA A 14 -1.42 -12.09 13.18
CA ALA A 14 -2.71 -12.61 13.57
C ALA A 14 -2.73 -13.07 15.04
N ASP A 15 -1.74 -13.88 15.47
CA ASP A 15 -1.65 -14.43 16.83
C ASP A 15 -1.49 -13.33 17.89
N ASN A 16 -0.83 -12.24 17.52
CA ASN A 16 -0.69 -11.08 18.39
C ASN A 16 -1.81 -10.05 18.21
N GLU A 17 -2.79 -10.31 17.35
CA GLU A 17 -3.90 -9.40 17.05
C GLU A 17 -3.45 -7.97 16.74
N LEU A 18 -2.34 -7.80 16.03
CA LEU A 18 -1.73 -6.48 15.81
C LEU A 18 -2.60 -5.57 14.95
N THR A 19 -3.31 -6.15 13.99
CA THR A 19 -4.23 -5.43 13.09
C THR A 19 -5.31 -6.38 12.58
N ASP A 20 -6.37 -5.83 11.98
CA ASP A 20 -7.41 -6.58 11.27
C ASP A 20 -7.23 -6.53 9.74
N PHE A 21 -6.20 -5.86 9.24
CA PHE A 21 -5.87 -5.85 7.82
C PHE A 21 -4.36 -5.72 7.58
N ILE A 22 -3.89 -6.27 6.48
CA ILE A 22 -2.52 -6.11 5.99
C ILE A 22 -2.53 -5.59 4.55
N THR A 23 -1.46 -4.89 4.18
CA THR A 23 -1.28 -4.43 2.81
C THR A 23 -0.04 -5.09 2.22
N PHE A 24 -0.21 -5.87 1.15
CA PHE A 24 0.92 -6.33 0.36
C PHE A 24 1.40 -5.18 -0.54
N HIS A 25 2.29 -4.43 0.04
CA HIS A 25 2.90 -3.23 -0.53
C HIS A 25 4.10 -2.88 0.37
N LEU A 26 4.89 -2.07 0.04
CA LEU A 26 5.78 -1.09 0.60
C LEU A 26 6.38 -0.37 -0.59
N MET A 27 7.43 -0.87 -1.20
CA MET A 27 8.04 -0.29 -2.40
C MET A 27 8.23 -1.33 -3.52
N GLY A 28 7.68 -2.51 -3.36
CA GLY A 28 7.71 -3.58 -4.36
C GLY A 28 6.45 -3.62 -5.22
N GLU A 29 6.43 -4.58 -6.15
CA GLU A 29 5.24 -4.92 -6.93
C GLU A 29 4.75 -6.31 -6.47
N PRO A 30 3.59 -6.39 -5.80
CA PRO A 30 3.10 -7.66 -5.26
C PRO A 30 2.86 -8.71 -6.34
N PHE A 31 2.46 -8.33 -7.54
CA PHE A 31 2.28 -9.25 -8.66
C PHE A 31 3.55 -9.94 -9.15
N LEU A 32 4.74 -9.55 -8.69
CA LEU A 32 5.98 -10.33 -8.90
C LEU A 32 6.01 -11.60 -8.04
N HIS A 33 5.24 -11.66 -6.95
CA HIS A 33 5.19 -12.85 -6.12
C HIS A 33 4.33 -13.93 -6.77
N LYS A 34 4.90 -15.11 -7.00
CA LYS A 34 4.24 -16.20 -7.74
C LYS A 34 3.00 -16.74 -7.01
N GLU A 35 3.05 -16.78 -5.68
CA GLU A 35 1.99 -17.33 -4.81
C GLU A 35 1.19 -16.24 -4.10
N LEU A 36 1.04 -15.05 -4.75
CA LEU A 36 0.33 -13.92 -4.17
C LEU A 36 -1.11 -14.25 -3.76
N ALA A 37 -1.84 -14.99 -4.62
CA ALA A 37 -3.22 -15.40 -4.34
C ALA A 37 -3.28 -16.36 -3.14
N ALA A 38 -2.35 -17.32 -3.05
CA ALA A 38 -2.29 -18.23 -1.91
C ALA A 38 -1.98 -17.50 -0.58
N LEU A 39 -1.08 -16.50 -0.60
CA LEU A 39 -0.83 -15.65 0.57
C LEU A 39 -2.05 -14.81 0.94
N THR A 40 -2.81 -14.34 -0.05
CA THR A 40 -4.06 -13.60 0.18
C THR A 40 -5.07 -14.49 0.89
N GLY A 41 -5.34 -15.69 0.36
CA GLY A 41 -6.25 -16.66 0.99
C GLY A 41 -5.78 -17.12 2.37
N TYR A 42 -4.48 -17.30 2.56
CA TYR A 42 -3.91 -17.62 3.88
C TYR A 42 -4.17 -16.52 4.90
N SER A 43 -3.99 -15.26 4.51
CA SER A 43 -4.25 -14.11 5.38
C SER A 43 -5.73 -14.01 5.79
N GLU A 44 -6.63 -14.19 4.83
CA GLU A 44 -8.08 -14.22 5.08
C GLU A 44 -8.47 -15.36 6.02
N ALA A 45 -7.87 -16.55 5.86
CA ALA A 45 -8.07 -17.69 6.77
C ALA A 45 -7.59 -17.38 8.21
N ARG A 46 -6.68 -16.41 8.37
CA ARG A 46 -6.22 -15.89 9.67
C ARG A 46 -7.01 -14.67 10.15
N ASN A 47 -8.15 -14.36 9.53
CA ASN A 47 -9.01 -13.20 9.79
C ASN A 47 -8.31 -11.85 9.56
N LEU A 48 -7.35 -11.80 8.66
CA LEU A 48 -6.68 -10.58 8.23
C LEU A 48 -7.20 -10.19 6.84
N ARG A 49 -7.90 -9.08 6.74
CA ARG A 49 -8.32 -8.51 5.46
C ARG A 49 -7.11 -8.08 4.64
N VAL A 50 -7.12 -8.37 3.35
CA VAL A 50 -5.97 -8.09 2.47
C VAL A 50 -6.27 -6.94 1.54
N ARG A 51 -5.39 -5.96 1.55
CA ARG A 51 -5.30 -4.87 0.59
C ARG A 51 -4.06 -5.05 -0.26
N LEU A 52 -4.21 -4.98 -1.57
CA LEU A 52 -3.11 -5.01 -2.52
C LEU A 52 -2.94 -3.64 -3.16
N LEU A 53 -1.70 -3.18 -3.29
CA LEU A 53 -1.38 -1.98 -4.04
C LEU A 53 -0.40 -2.35 -5.17
N THR A 54 -0.87 -2.28 -6.40
CA THR A 54 -0.11 -2.64 -7.60
C THR A 54 0.16 -1.43 -8.50
N ASN A 55 1.27 -1.48 -9.21
CA ASN A 55 1.52 -0.55 -10.31
C ASN A 55 0.70 -0.87 -11.57
N GLY A 56 0.03 -2.02 -11.61
CA GLY A 56 -0.86 -2.46 -12.69
C GLY A 56 -0.17 -3.03 -13.94
N SER A 57 1.16 -3.04 -14.00
CA SER A 57 1.89 -3.50 -15.19
C SER A 57 1.83 -5.00 -15.43
N LEU A 58 1.48 -5.77 -14.39
CA LEU A 58 1.42 -7.24 -14.42
C LEU A 58 -0.01 -7.79 -14.23
N LEU A 59 -1.02 -6.95 -14.44
CA LEU A 59 -2.42 -7.39 -14.39
C LEU A 59 -2.70 -8.35 -15.56
N GLU A 60 -3.27 -9.50 -15.23
CA GLU A 60 -3.68 -10.55 -16.17
C GLU A 60 -4.93 -11.23 -15.62
N SER A 61 -5.90 -11.59 -16.48
CA SER A 61 -7.20 -12.12 -16.08
C SER A 61 -7.08 -13.34 -15.16
N ALA A 62 -6.26 -14.33 -15.50
CA ALA A 62 -6.09 -15.52 -14.68
C ALA A 62 -5.62 -15.19 -13.25
N ARG A 63 -4.74 -14.22 -13.08
CA ARG A 63 -4.23 -13.78 -11.78
C ARG A 63 -5.23 -12.91 -11.02
N ASN A 64 -5.96 -12.05 -11.74
CA ASN A 64 -7.01 -11.23 -11.17
C ASN A 64 -8.10 -12.11 -10.55
N VAL A 65 -8.59 -13.11 -11.32
CA VAL A 65 -9.61 -14.06 -10.87
C VAL A 65 -9.13 -14.86 -9.65
N GLN A 66 -7.90 -15.36 -9.66
CA GLN A 66 -7.33 -16.05 -8.50
C GLN A 66 -7.31 -15.19 -7.23
N LEU A 67 -6.99 -13.90 -7.34
CA LEU A 67 -7.06 -12.97 -6.20
C LEU A 67 -8.49 -12.77 -5.69
N PHE A 68 -9.45 -12.70 -6.61
CA PHE A 68 -10.87 -12.56 -6.27
C PHE A 68 -11.40 -13.82 -5.56
N GLU A 69 -11.06 -15.01 -6.05
CA GLU A 69 -11.39 -16.29 -5.44
C GLU A 69 -10.77 -16.49 -4.06
N ASN A 70 -9.61 -15.88 -3.81
CA ASN A 70 -8.93 -15.89 -2.51
C ASN A 70 -9.32 -14.69 -1.61
N ASN A 71 -10.48 -14.08 -1.86
CA ASN A 71 -11.08 -13.05 -1.02
C ASN A 71 -10.20 -11.81 -0.79
N CYS A 72 -9.40 -11.40 -1.77
CA CYS A 72 -8.73 -10.11 -1.69
C CYS A 72 -9.78 -9.03 -1.38
N THR A 73 -9.65 -8.34 -0.25
CA THR A 73 -10.66 -7.36 0.17
C THR A 73 -10.63 -6.14 -0.75
N ARG A 74 -9.43 -5.67 -1.12
CA ARG A 74 -9.27 -4.47 -1.92
C ARG A 74 -8.03 -4.53 -2.80
N LEU A 75 -8.18 -4.22 -4.09
CA LEU A 75 -7.10 -4.09 -5.06
C LEU A 75 -7.02 -2.64 -5.55
N GLU A 76 -5.92 -1.98 -5.23
CA GLU A 76 -5.66 -0.60 -5.65
C GLU A 76 -4.64 -0.58 -6.79
N VAL A 77 -5.03 0.02 -7.89
CA VAL A 77 -4.16 0.22 -9.05
C VAL A 77 -3.63 1.65 -9.05
N GLY A 78 -2.32 1.77 -8.91
CA GLY A 78 -1.65 3.07 -8.98
C GLY A 78 -1.60 3.60 -10.42
N PHE A 79 -2.76 3.96 -10.98
CA PHE A 79 -2.85 4.58 -12.30
C PHE A 79 -2.43 6.05 -12.18
N ARG A 80 -1.13 6.30 -12.20
CA ARG A 80 -0.53 7.62 -11.89
C ARG A 80 -0.01 8.34 -13.13
N THR A 81 -0.31 7.83 -14.31
CA THR A 81 0.28 8.28 -15.58
C THR A 81 -0.82 8.41 -16.63
N PRO A 82 -1.58 9.54 -16.63
CA PRO A 82 -2.77 9.69 -17.45
C PRO A 82 -2.49 9.98 -18.94
N ASN A 83 -1.22 10.17 -19.32
CA ASN A 83 -0.79 10.46 -20.70
C ASN A 83 0.56 9.78 -21.00
N ASP A 84 0.92 9.74 -22.30
CA ASP A 84 2.15 9.08 -22.77
C ASP A 84 3.42 9.69 -22.18
N THR A 85 3.48 11.00 -21.99
CA THR A 85 4.65 11.67 -21.41
C THR A 85 4.92 11.15 -19.99
N ALA A 86 3.89 11.13 -19.15
CA ALA A 86 3.99 10.62 -17.79
C ALA A 86 4.30 9.12 -17.76
N PHE A 87 3.68 8.36 -18.66
CA PHE A 87 3.87 6.92 -18.74
C PHE A 87 5.29 6.53 -19.15
N ASN A 88 5.85 7.18 -20.17
CA ASN A 88 7.20 6.95 -20.65
C ASN A 88 8.27 7.32 -19.60
N LEU A 89 8.05 8.41 -18.85
CA LEU A 89 8.92 8.78 -17.75
C LEU A 89 8.92 7.73 -16.63
N ARG A 90 7.79 7.10 -16.35
CA ARG A 90 7.66 6.05 -15.33
C ARG A 90 8.35 4.75 -15.73
N LEU A 91 8.18 4.32 -16.99
CA LEU A 91 8.69 3.02 -17.45
C LEU A 91 10.17 2.99 -17.80
N ARG A 92 10.83 4.12 -17.96
CA ARG A 92 12.27 4.24 -18.26
C ARG A 92 12.76 3.21 -19.30
N GLY A 93 12.06 3.09 -20.44
CA GLY A 93 12.45 2.20 -21.54
C GLY A 93 11.84 0.77 -21.50
N GLY A 94 10.82 0.53 -20.68
CA GLY A 94 10.01 -0.69 -20.77
C GLY A 94 9.26 -0.80 -22.10
N LYS A 95 8.88 -2.04 -22.48
CA LYS A 95 8.18 -2.32 -23.75
C LYS A 95 6.65 -2.07 -23.67
N LEU A 96 6.09 -1.89 -22.46
CA LEU A 96 4.67 -1.69 -22.27
C LEU A 96 4.29 -0.28 -22.74
N THR A 97 3.22 -0.16 -23.54
CA THR A 97 2.65 1.14 -23.95
C THR A 97 1.57 1.59 -22.97
N LEU A 98 1.16 2.87 -23.05
CA LEU A 98 0.02 3.37 -22.26
C LEU A 98 -1.27 2.63 -22.64
N ASP A 99 -1.46 2.34 -23.93
CA ASP A 99 -2.64 1.60 -24.42
C ASP A 99 -2.69 0.17 -23.87
N ASP A 100 -1.55 -0.55 -23.87
CA ASP A 100 -1.44 -1.88 -23.25
C ASP A 100 -1.77 -1.81 -21.75
N TYR A 101 -1.31 -0.76 -21.09
CA TYR A 101 -1.57 -0.57 -19.67
C TYR A 101 -3.07 -0.29 -19.38
N ILE A 102 -3.69 0.59 -20.18
CA ILE A 102 -5.13 0.85 -20.13
C ILE A 102 -5.92 -0.44 -20.41
N TYR A 103 -5.50 -1.23 -21.39
CA TYR A 103 -6.11 -2.52 -21.72
C TYR A 103 -6.08 -3.48 -20.53
N ARG A 104 -4.96 -3.60 -19.82
CA ARG A 104 -4.83 -4.42 -18.62
C ARG A 104 -5.77 -3.98 -17.49
N VAL A 105 -5.86 -2.66 -17.26
CA VAL A 105 -6.77 -2.12 -16.23
C VAL A 105 -8.24 -2.34 -16.61
N LYS A 106 -8.59 -2.21 -17.91
CA LYS A 106 -9.92 -2.57 -18.41
C LYS A 106 -10.23 -4.05 -18.19
N GLY A 107 -9.27 -4.94 -18.45
CA GLY A 107 -9.40 -6.36 -18.17
C GLY A 107 -9.69 -6.66 -16.69
N LEU A 108 -9.03 -5.97 -15.77
CA LEU A 108 -9.32 -6.08 -14.33
C LEU A 108 -10.77 -5.68 -13.99
N ILE A 109 -11.26 -4.60 -14.57
CA ILE A 109 -12.66 -4.15 -14.40
C ILE A 109 -13.63 -5.20 -14.94
N GLU A 110 -13.36 -5.74 -16.14
CA GLU A 110 -14.15 -6.79 -16.75
C GLU A 110 -14.18 -8.04 -15.88
N ASP A 111 -13.03 -8.55 -15.45
CA ASP A 111 -12.91 -9.73 -14.58
C ASP A 111 -13.75 -9.56 -13.30
N LYS A 112 -13.69 -8.37 -12.67
CA LYS A 112 -14.48 -8.07 -11.47
C LYS A 112 -15.98 -8.14 -11.73
N ILE A 113 -16.45 -7.56 -12.83
CA ILE A 113 -17.88 -7.51 -13.17
C ILE A 113 -18.36 -8.91 -13.57
N GLN A 114 -17.57 -9.61 -14.38
CA GLN A 114 -17.89 -10.96 -14.86
C GLN A 114 -18.00 -11.96 -13.72
N THR A 115 -17.07 -11.92 -12.76
CA THR A 115 -17.06 -12.87 -11.63
C THR A 115 -18.02 -12.47 -10.50
N GLY A 116 -18.53 -11.25 -10.50
CA GLY A 116 -19.29 -10.71 -9.38
C GLY A 116 -18.49 -10.60 -8.07
N ALA A 117 -17.16 -10.53 -8.16
CA ALA A 117 -16.27 -10.51 -7.00
C ALA A 117 -16.61 -9.40 -6.02
N LYS A 118 -16.51 -9.68 -4.71
CA LYS A 118 -16.72 -8.69 -3.64
C LYS A 118 -15.53 -7.74 -3.48
N THR A 119 -14.35 -8.10 -4.02
CA THR A 119 -13.15 -7.28 -4.00
C THR A 119 -13.42 -5.86 -4.47
N GLU A 120 -13.06 -4.87 -3.69
CA GLU A 120 -13.09 -3.47 -4.14
C GLU A 120 -11.90 -3.22 -5.08
N VAL A 121 -12.17 -2.62 -6.24
CA VAL A 121 -11.15 -2.15 -7.19
C VAL A 121 -11.10 -0.63 -7.14
N CYS A 122 -9.92 -0.07 -6.81
CA CYS A 122 -9.71 1.36 -6.74
C CYS A 122 -8.64 1.79 -7.73
N LEU A 123 -8.96 2.72 -8.61
CA LEU A 123 -8.02 3.32 -9.55
C LEU A 123 -7.51 4.65 -8.99
N LYS A 124 -6.20 4.74 -8.74
CA LYS A 124 -5.58 5.91 -8.11
C LYS A 124 -4.86 6.80 -9.09
N PHE A 125 -5.21 8.08 -9.07
CA PHE A 125 -4.65 9.15 -9.90
C PHE A 125 -3.91 10.17 -9.04
N PHE A 126 -3.04 10.95 -9.66
CA PHE A 126 -2.41 12.11 -9.02
C PHE A 126 -3.09 13.42 -9.43
N ILE A 127 -3.24 14.32 -8.44
CA ILE A 127 -3.60 15.72 -8.63
C ILE A 127 -2.53 16.63 -8.03
N ARG A 128 -2.57 17.92 -8.39
CA ARG A 128 -1.61 18.93 -7.93
C ARG A 128 -1.48 18.95 -6.40
N SER A 129 -0.25 19.13 -5.91
CA SER A 129 -0.01 19.37 -4.49
C SER A 129 -0.53 20.74 -4.06
N HIS A 130 -0.81 20.92 -2.78
CA HIS A 130 -1.18 22.23 -2.24
C HIS A 130 -0.06 23.26 -2.43
N ALA A 131 1.20 22.84 -2.27
CA ALA A 131 2.35 23.70 -2.45
C ALA A 131 2.48 24.18 -3.90
N ALA A 132 2.26 23.30 -4.89
CA ALA A 132 2.25 23.67 -6.31
C ALA A 132 1.08 24.60 -6.64
N MET A 133 -0.10 24.42 -6.05
CA MET A 133 -1.24 25.32 -6.23
C MET A 133 -0.96 26.74 -5.71
N LEU A 134 -0.10 26.88 -4.72
CA LEU A 134 0.33 28.16 -4.14
C LEU A 134 1.59 28.73 -4.80
N GLY A 135 2.11 28.09 -5.85
CA GLY A 135 3.36 28.49 -6.50
C GLY A 135 4.63 28.26 -5.63
N MET A 136 4.50 27.45 -4.56
CA MET A 136 5.58 27.21 -3.61
C MET A 136 6.37 25.93 -3.91
N ALA A 137 5.93 25.13 -4.89
CA ALA A 137 6.58 23.93 -5.37
C ALA A 137 6.44 23.82 -6.89
N GLU A 138 7.31 22.99 -7.49
CA GLU A 138 7.20 22.70 -8.92
C GLU A 138 5.89 22.02 -9.27
N GLU A 139 5.39 22.39 -10.43
CA GLU A 139 4.24 21.76 -11.04
C GLU A 139 4.69 20.58 -11.92
N TYR A 140 4.03 19.46 -11.69
CA TYR A 140 4.22 18.24 -12.51
C TYR A 140 2.99 18.07 -13.41
N GLU A 141 2.78 19.03 -14.30
CA GLU A 141 1.61 19.07 -15.18
C GLU A 141 1.36 17.75 -15.89
N HIS A 142 2.41 17.11 -16.41
CA HIS A 142 2.30 15.82 -17.08
C HIS A 142 1.75 14.69 -16.19
N LEU A 143 1.93 14.76 -14.85
CA LEU A 143 1.39 13.77 -13.91
C LEU A 143 0.03 14.17 -13.34
N THR A 144 -0.27 15.45 -13.30
CA THR A 144 -1.41 16.00 -12.57
C THR A 144 -2.40 16.74 -13.46
N SER A 145 -2.25 16.65 -14.78
CA SER A 145 -3.17 17.24 -15.76
C SER A 145 -4.62 16.84 -15.48
N GLU A 146 -5.45 17.81 -15.13
CA GLU A 146 -6.86 17.56 -14.81
C GLU A 146 -7.62 17.04 -16.05
N ALA A 147 -7.33 17.59 -17.24
CA ALA A 147 -7.96 17.18 -18.48
C ALA A 147 -7.62 15.72 -18.83
N ASP A 148 -6.36 15.31 -18.71
CA ASP A 148 -5.94 13.94 -18.99
C ASP A 148 -6.48 12.95 -17.94
N ASN A 149 -6.45 13.31 -16.67
CA ASN A 149 -7.06 12.54 -15.60
C ASN A 149 -8.56 12.35 -15.84
N LEU A 150 -9.28 13.40 -16.19
CA LEU A 150 -10.70 13.36 -16.48
C LEU A 150 -11.01 12.46 -17.69
N LYS A 151 -10.21 12.58 -18.77
CA LYS A 151 -10.33 11.76 -19.98
C LYS A 151 -10.20 10.28 -19.66
N VAL A 152 -9.14 9.89 -18.95
CA VAL A 152 -8.89 8.48 -18.62
C VAL A 152 -9.87 7.95 -17.58
N ALA A 153 -10.25 8.76 -16.61
CA ALA A 153 -11.25 8.36 -15.61
C ALA A 153 -12.63 8.11 -16.25
N ASN A 154 -13.05 8.95 -17.21
CA ASN A 154 -14.26 8.70 -17.99
C ASN A 154 -14.14 7.43 -18.85
N LEU A 155 -12.98 7.18 -19.46
CA LEU A 155 -12.74 5.95 -20.22
C LEU A 155 -12.97 4.70 -19.36
N PHE A 156 -12.52 4.68 -18.11
CA PHE A 156 -12.73 3.55 -17.21
C PHE A 156 -14.18 3.46 -16.72
N ARG A 157 -14.85 4.57 -16.46
CA ARG A 157 -16.29 4.58 -16.15
C ARG A 157 -17.12 4.02 -17.32
N ASP A 158 -16.89 4.51 -18.52
CA ASP A 158 -17.64 4.11 -19.71
C ASP A 158 -17.41 2.62 -20.00
N HIS A 159 -16.18 2.12 -19.86
CA HIS A 159 -15.86 0.71 -19.97
C HIS A 159 -16.55 -0.12 -18.85
N THR A 160 -16.62 0.39 -17.63
CA THR A 160 -17.35 -0.25 -16.53
C THR A 160 -18.82 -0.45 -16.90
N PHE A 161 -19.46 0.55 -17.47
CA PHE A 161 -20.87 0.45 -17.90
C PHE A 161 -21.05 -0.44 -19.12
N GLU A 162 -20.12 -0.46 -20.04
CA GLU A 162 -20.10 -1.39 -21.18
C GLU A 162 -20.07 -2.84 -20.67
N MET A 163 -19.17 -3.16 -19.74
CA MET A 163 -19.06 -4.50 -19.15
C MET A 163 -20.28 -4.84 -18.30
N ALA A 164 -20.83 -3.89 -17.54
CA ALA A 164 -22.07 -4.11 -16.80
C ALA A 164 -23.23 -4.52 -17.73
N ARG A 165 -23.38 -3.87 -18.88
CA ARG A 165 -24.39 -4.26 -19.90
C ARG A 165 -24.08 -5.64 -20.48
N LYS A 166 -22.81 -5.91 -20.85
CA LYS A 166 -22.38 -7.20 -21.40
C LYS A 166 -22.71 -8.37 -20.50
N TYR A 167 -22.54 -8.21 -19.20
CA TYR A 167 -22.79 -9.27 -18.19
C TYR A 167 -24.14 -9.14 -17.47
N ASN A 168 -25.04 -8.29 -17.97
CA ASN A 168 -26.39 -8.06 -17.42
C ASN A 168 -26.39 -7.63 -15.95
N VAL A 169 -25.41 -6.83 -15.53
CA VAL A 169 -25.37 -6.22 -14.21
C VAL A 169 -26.08 -4.85 -14.25
N PRO A 170 -27.07 -4.60 -13.37
CA PRO A 170 -27.80 -3.34 -13.38
C PRO A 170 -26.91 -2.13 -13.12
N ILE A 171 -27.00 -1.10 -13.94
CA ILE A 171 -26.26 0.16 -13.75
C ILE A 171 -27.04 1.10 -12.80
N GLY A 172 -28.37 1.19 -12.96
CA GLY A 172 -29.23 2.00 -12.08
C GLY A 172 -28.77 3.45 -11.97
N GLU A 173 -28.79 3.95 -10.74
CA GLU A 173 -28.39 5.32 -10.39
C GLU A 173 -26.93 5.66 -10.65
N TRP A 174 -26.08 4.65 -10.87
CA TRP A 174 -24.65 4.87 -11.18
C TRP A 174 -24.45 5.57 -12.52
N ALA A 175 -25.40 5.49 -13.44
CA ALA A 175 -25.36 6.18 -14.72
C ALA A 175 -25.22 7.71 -14.57
N ASP A 176 -25.79 8.26 -13.50
CA ASP A 176 -25.82 9.69 -13.22
C ASP A 176 -24.63 10.19 -12.38
N VAL A 177 -23.76 9.28 -11.92
CA VAL A 177 -22.56 9.66 -11.14
C VAL A 177 -21.53 10.30 -12.05
N PRO A 178 -21.26 11.62 -11.92
CA PRO A 178 -20.27 12.29 -12.77
C PRO A 178 -18.86 11.93 -12.33
N VAL A 179 -17.94 11.80 -13.30
CA VAL A 179 -16.52 11.75 -12.99
C VAL A 179 -16.03 13.16 -12.62
N LYS A 180 -15.35 13.24 -11.48
CA LYS A 180 -14.80 14.49 -10.93
C LYS A 180 -13.34 14.29 -10.53
N VAL A 181 -12.48 15.21 -10.94
CA VAL A 181 -11.06 15.23 -10.51
C VAL A 181 -10.96 16.05 -9.23
N ILE A 182 -11.27 15.43 -8.11
CA ILE A 182 -11.29 16.06 -6.78
C ILE A 182 -10.49 15.22 -5.78
N ASP A 183 -9.87 15.87 -4.81
CA ASP A 183 -9.13 15.19 -3.74
C ASP A 183 -10.03 14.23 -2.96
N GLY A 184 -9.64 12.97 -2.87
CA GLY A 184 -10.38 11.93 -2.20
C GLY A 184 -10.76 10.75 -3.10
N GLU A 185 -11.63 9.91 -2.58
CA GLU A 185 -12.12 8.71 -3.24
C GLU A 185 -13.65 8.71 -3.32
N TYR A 186 -14.18 8.24 -4.44
CA TYR A 186 -15.62 8.01 -4.62
C TYR A 186 -15.87 6.84 -5.57
N PHE A 187 -16.99 6.16 -5.36
CA PHE A 187 -17.40 5.04 -6.20
C PHE A 187 -18.06 5.55 -7.49
N ILE A 188 -17.77 4.85 -8.59
CA ILE A 188 -18.42 5.05 -9.90
C ILE A 188 -19.34 3.87 -10.26
N PHE A 189 -19.20 2.74 -9.54
CA PHE A 189 -19.98 1.53 -9.68
C PHE A 189 -19.80 0.68 -8.40
N PRO A 190 -20.70 -0.30 -8.09
CA PRO A 190 -20.55 -1.16 -6.93
C PRO A 190 -19.16 -1.82 -6.86
N GLY A 191 -18.38 -1.44 -5.82
CA GLY A 191 -17.03 -1.94 -5.60
C GLY A 191 -15.99 -1.49 -6.62
N ILE A 192 -16.26 -0.45 -7.43
CA ILE A 192 -15.26 0.20 -8.30
C ILE A 192 -15.22 1.69 -7.97
N SER A 193 -14.06 2.17 -7.57
CA SER A 193 -13.85 3.57 -7.16
C SER A 193 -12.71 4.24 -7.92
N LEU A 194 -12.77 5.56 -7.99
CA LEU A 194 -11.69 6.43 -8.41
C LEU A 194 -11.17 7.18 -7.20
N ALA A 195 -9.85 7.22 -7.04
CA ALA A 195 -9.21 7.97 -5.97
C ALA A 195 -8.22 8.97 -6.58
N PHE A 196 -8.37 10.24 -6.25
CA PHE A 196 -7.46 11.31 -6.64
C PHE A 196 -6.68 11.76 -5.43
N ALA A 197 -5.37 11.56 -5.46
CA ALA A 197 -4.48 11.88 -4.36
C ALA A 197 -3.49 12.96 -4.77
N ARG A 198 -3.26 13.93 -3.88
CA ARG A 198 -2.24 14.95 -4.15
C ARG A 198 -0.87 14.32 -4.26
N ILE A 199 -0.14 14.71 -5.31
CA ILE A 199 1.23 14.26 -5.48
C ILE A 199 2.06 14.69 -4.28
N GLN A 200 2.82 13.76 -3.72
CA GLN A 200 3.75 14.07 -2.64
C GLN A 200 5.09 14.45 -3.25
N GLU A 201 5.62 15.58 -2.88
CA GLU A 201 6.91 16.10 -3.37
C GLU A 201 8.08 15.13 -3.13
N PHE A 202 7.95 14.23 -2.16
CA PHE A 202 8.97 13.23 -1.86
C PHE A 202 9.32 12.35 -3.08
N TRP A 203 8.31 11.84 -3.80
CA TRP A 203 8.53 11.00 -4.99
C TRP A 203 9.33 11.69 -6.08
N VAL A 204 9.19 13.00 -6.13
CA VAL A 204 9.89 13.83 -7.10
C VAL A 204 11.28 14.19 -6.63
N ARG A 205 11.43 14.38 -5.32
CA ARG A 205 12.72 14.72 -4.71
C ARG A 205 13.76 13.62 -4.81
N GLU A 206 13.36 12.34 -4.67
CA GLU A 206 14.30 11.23 -4.77
C GLU A 206 14.91 11.14 -6.17
N GLN A 207 14.14 11.45 -7.20
CA GLN A 207 14.65 11.59 -8.55
C GLN A 207 15.58 12.81 -8.71
N ARG A 208 15.37 13.88 -7.94
CA ARG A 208 16.19 15.10 -7.95
C ARG A 208 17.42 15.04 -7.03
N ALA A 209 17.31 14.45 -5.86
CA ALA A 209 18.44 14.33 -4.91
C ALA A 209 19.61 13.57 -5.51
N GLN A 210 19.37 12.71 -6.49
CA GLN A 210 20.39 12.08 -7.33
C GLN A 210 21.01 13.07 -8.34
N VAL A 211 20.38 14.23 -8.59
CA VAL A 211 20.80 15.18 -9.62
C VAL A 211 21.36 16.49 -9.06
N GLU A 212 20.90 17.00 -7.93
CA GLU A 212 21.21 18.39 -7.48
C GLU A 212 21.82 18.59 -6.08
N GLY A 213 22.06 17.55 -5.30
CA GLY A 213 23.04 17.54 -4.18
C GLY A 213 22.80 18.37 -2.93
N THR A 214 21.90 19.34 -2.84
CA THR A 214 21.72 20.17 -1.64
C THR A 214 20.28 20.34 -1.24
N THR A 215 19.91 19.63 -0.18
CA THR A 215 18.60 19.78 0.46
C THR A 215 18.78 20.43 1.83
N HIS A 216 18.03 21.48 2.12
CA HIS A 216 17.96 22.03 3.47
C HIS A 216 17.24 21.04 4.39
N LYS A 217 18.00 20.34 5.24
CA LYS A 217 17.50 19.30 6.15
C LYS A 217 16.55 19.90 7.19
N ALA A 218 15.52 19.14 7.55
CA ALA A 218 14.58 19.53 8.59
C ALA A 218 15.18 19.35 9.98
N ILE A 219 14.85 20.26 10.89
CA ILE A 219 15.16 20.18 12.32
C ILE A 219 13.95 19.63 13.08
N ILE A 220 12.74 20.03 12.65
CA ILE A 220 11.47 19.57 13.19
C ILE A 220 10.57 19.06 12.06
N GLY A 221 9.54 18.29 12.39
CA GLY A 221 8.57 17.83 11.39
C GLY A 221 7.67 16.70 11.91
N GLY A 222 6.43 16.72 11.47
CA GLY A 222 5.50 15.63 11.73
C GLY A 222 5.63 14.50 10.70
N CYS A 223 5.21 13.30 11.07
CA CYS A 223 5.08 12.18 10.14
C CYS A 223 3.86 11.35 10.49
N SER A 224 2.82 11.42 9.66
CA SER A 224 1.60 10.64 9.84
C SER A 224 1.77 9.15 9.50
N ALA A 225 2.82 8.80 8.74
CA ALA A 225 3.11 7.41 8.36
C ALA A 225 4.08 6.72 9.34
N ALA A 226 4.74 7.48 10.22
CA ALA A 226 5.76 6.91 11.08
C ALA A 226 5.14 6.25 12.31
N PHE A 227 5.17 4.95 12.34
CA PHE A 227 5.05 4.09 13.53
C PHE A 227 3.92 4.38 14.53
N ARG A 228 3.03 5.33 14.25
CA ARG A 228 1.87 5.50 15.11
C ARG A 228 0.88 4.40 14.90
N ASP A 229 0.83 3.97 13.65
CA ASP A 229 -0.27 3.20 13.15
C ASP A 229 0.15 2.18 12.09
N ASP A 230 1.34 2.38 11.46
CA ASP A 230 1.85 1.53 10.39
C ASP A 230 3.33 1.20 10.58
N PHE A 231 3.71 -0.01 10.30
CA PHE A 231 5.10 -0.41 10.05
C PHE A 231 5.15 -1.22 8.76
N GLY A 232 6.31 -1.26 8.13
CA GLY A 232 6.54 -2.02 6.92
C GLY A 232 7.53 -3.16 7.16
N ILE A 233 7.36 -4.24 6.43
CA ILE A 233 8.31 -5.35 6.39
C ILE A 233 8.84 -5.46 4.97
N LEU A 234 10.13 -5.25 4.81
CA LEU A 234 10.80 -5.36 3.52
C LEU A 234 10.85 -6.82 3.05
N ALA A 235 11.08 -7.03 1.76
CA ALA A 235 11.22 -8.39 1.21
C ALA A 235 12.38 -9.17 1.84
N SER A 236 13.37 -8.45 2.40
CA SER A 236 14.49 -8.99 3.17
C SER A 236 14.15 -9.46 4.57
N GLY A 237 12.95 -9.17 5.10
CA GLY A 237 12.55 -9.45 6.47
C GLY A 237 12.85 -8.34 7.47
N GLU A 238 13.48 -7.27 7.05
CA GLU A 238 13.73 -6.10 7.89
C GLU A 238 12.44 -5.31 8.13
N VAL A 239 12.26 -4.86 9.36
CA VAL A 239 11.11 -4.04 9.76
C VAL A 239 11.49 -2.57 9.71
N THR A 240 10.73 -1.76 8.98
CA THR A 240 10.92 -0.32 8.87
C THR A 240 9.69 0.45 9.35
N THR A 241 9.91 1.68 9.82
CA THR A 241 8.85 2.60 10.26
C THR A 241 8.40 3.55 9.16
N CYS A 242 8.85 3.36 7.93
CA CYS A 242 8.64 4.32 6.85
C CYS A 242 8.10 3.65 5.59
N CYS A 243 6.94 4.11 5.11
CA CYS A 243 6.29 3.57 3.90
C CYS A 243 7.06 3.86 2.59
N ILE A 244 8.11 4.68 2.62
CA ILE A 244 8.94 5.05 1.46
C ILE A 244 10.40 4.61 1.62
N ASP A 245 10.69 3.84 2.64
CA ASP A 245 12.04 3.36 2.95
C ASP A 245 12.30 1.99 2.30
N TYR A 246 12.59 1.99 1.01
CA TYR A 246 12.92 0.77 0.28
C TYR A 246 14.36 0.31 0.47
N ASP A 247 15.24 1.21 0.94
CA ASP A 247 16.67 0.96 1.16
C ASP A 247 16.98 0.53 2.60
N GLY A 248 15.99 0.45 3.47
CA GLY A 248 16.19 0.08 4.86
C GLY A 248 16.95 1.11 5.71
N LYS A 249 16.80 2.41 5.42
CA LYS A 249 17.45 3.50 6.18
C LYS A 249 16.83 3.74 7.57
N ASN A 250 15.61 3.27 7.78
CA ASN A 250 14.86 3.40 9.03
C ASN A 250 14.47 2.02 9.62
N VAL A 251 15.32 1.03 9.43
CA VAL A 251 15.15 -0.32 9.98
C VAL A 251 15.22 -0.28 11.50
N ILE A 252 14.27 -0.97 12.14
CA ILE A 252 14.17 -1.11 13.60
C ILE A 252 14.38 -2.55 14.09
N GLY A 253 14.47 -3.50 13.18
CA GLY A 253 14.71 -4.92 13.49
C GLY A 253 14.70 -5.81 12.25
N ASP A 254 14.97 -7.09 12.45
CA ASP A 254 15.13 -8.11 11.42
C ASP A 254 14.42 -9.40 11.87
N LEU A 255 13.37 -9.79 11.14
CA LEU A 255 12.52 -10.94 11.48
C LEU A 255 13.19 -12.31 11.23
N HIS A 256 14.38 -12.35 10.66
CA HIS A 256 15.21 -13.55 10.65
C HIS A 256 15.93 -13.77 12.00
N LYS A 257 16.01 -12.74 12.86
CA LYS A 257 16.76 -12.78 14.13
C LYS A 257 15.88 -12.66 15.35
N GLN A 258 14.69 -12.10 15.22
CA GLN A 258 13.79 -11.79 16.34
C GLN A 258 12.33 -11.86 15.87
N SER A 259 11.44 -12.08 16.83
CA SER A 259 10.01 -12.02 16.54
C SER A 259 9.54 -10.60 16.26
N LEU A 260 8.40 -10.46 15.58
CA LEU A 260 7.81 -9.15 15.29
C LEU A 260 7.54 -8.37 16.60
N MET A 261 7.09 -9.04 17.65
CA MET A 261 6.84 -8.38 18.94
C MET A 261 8.12 -7.86 19.59
N GLU A 262 9.22 -8.65 19.56
CA GLU A 262 10.52 -8.17 20.07
C GLU A 262 11.00 -6.94 19.31
N VAL A 263 10.78 -6.88 17.99
CA VAL A 263 11.09 -5.69 17.18
C VAL A 263 10.26 -4.49 17.63
N LEU A 264 8.93 -4.64 17.71
CA LEU A 264 8.00 -3.56 18.03
C LEU A 264 8.18 -3.02 19.47
N GLU A 265 8.61 -3.86 20.40
CA GLU A 265 8.88 -3.48 21.78
C GLU A 265 10.32 -3.08 22.05
N SER A 266 11.19 -3.10 21.03
CA SER A 266 12.61 -2.77 21.15
C SER A 266 12.84 -1.31 21.58
N LYS A 267 14.04 -1.06 22.13
CA LYS A 267 14.48 0.30 22.50
C LYS A 267 14.51 1.22 21.27
N GLU A 268 14.89 0.68 20.11
CA GLU A 268 14.97 1.43 18.85
C GLU A 268 13.59 1.84 18.35
N ALA A 269 12.61 0.91 18.33
CA ALA A 269 11.23 1.22 17.98
C ALA A 269 10.65 2.31 18.90
N LYS A 270 10.86 2.18 20.22
CA LYS A 270 10.41 3.16 21.21
C LYS A 270 11.11 4.52 21.03
N ARG A 271 12.40 4.52 20.70
CA ARG A 271 13.14 5.76 20.38
C ARG A 271 12.58 6.48 19.16
N MET A 272 12.34 5.74 18.08
CA MET A 272 11.78 6.27 16.84
C MET A 272 10.40 6.88 17.09
N LEU A 273 9.52 6.15 17.77
CA LEU A 273 8.17 6.59 18.12
C LEU A 273 8.21 7.89 18.95
N ARG A 274 9.01 7.91 20.02
CA ARG A 274 9.16 9.09 20.90
C ARG A 274 9.66 10.31 20.13
N SER A 275 10.64 10.14 19.23
CA SER A 275 11.13 11.26 18.42
C SER A 275 10.02 11.91 17.60
N PHE A 276 9.17 11.11 16.96
CA PHE A 276 8.03 11.64 16.21
C PHE A 276 6.94 12.26 17.09
N GLU A 277 6.75 11.76 18.31
CA GLU A 277 5.84 12.37 19.27
C GLU A 277 6.21 13.83 19.59
N PHE A 278 7.51 14.13 19.62
CA PHE A 278 8.04 15.47 19.86
C PHE A 278 8.37 16.22 18.55
N PHE A 279 7.89 15.77 17.40
CA PHE A 279 8.15 16.37 16.09
C PHE A 279 9.65 16.44 15.73
N ILE A 280 10.47 15.53 16.23
CA ILE A 280 11.89 15.44 15.94
C ILE A 280 12.12 14.35 14.90
N PRO A 281 12.61 14.67 13.67
CA PRO A 281 12.97 13.65 12.70
C PRO A 281 14.10 12.76 13.22
N PRO A 282 13.88 11.44 13.43
CA PRO A 282 14.81 10.59 14.18
C PRO A 282 16.08 10.20 13.43
N THR A 283 16.07 10.24 12.10
CA THR A 283 17.18 9.83 11.23
C THR A 283 17.52 10.90 10.21
N GLU A 284 18.70 10.79 9.60
CA GLU A 284 19.08 11.69 8.49
C GLU A 284 18.11 11.60 7.32
N PHE A 285 17.67 10.39 7.00
CA PHE A 285 16.63 10.18 5.98
C PHE A 285 15.32 10.91 6.30
N CYS A 286 14.89 10.90 7.56
CA CYS A 286 13.71 11.65 8.00
C CYS A 286 13.93 13.18 7.90
N LYS A 287 15.13 13.68 8.24
CA LYS A 287 15.48 15.08 8.10
C LYS A 287 15.47 15.53 6.64
N GLU A 288 15.99 14.71 5.74
CA GLU A 288 15.96 14.95 4.30
C GLU A 288 14.53 14.91 3.76
N CYS A 289 13.75 13.89 4.14
CA CYS A 289 12.36 13.74 3.76
C CYS A 289 11.49 14.95 4.17
N ARG A 290 11.73 15.53 5.33
CA ARG A 290 10.98 16.69 5.85
C ARG A 290 11.60 18.05 5.50
N GLY A 291 12.82 18.07 4.98
CA GLY A 291 13.47 19.27 4.49
C GLY A 291 12.95 19.74 3.11
N GLY A 292 13.59 20.71 2.49
CA GLY A 292 13.23 21.29 1.19
C GLY A 292 14.44 21.69 0.34
N PRO A 293 14.25 21.97 -0.96
CA PRO A 293 15.31 22.45 -1.85
C PRO A 293 15.75 23.88 -1.53
N THR A 294 14.92 24.66 -0.82
CA THR A 294 15.24 26.00 -0.33
C THR A 294 14.91 26.10 1.14
N VAL A 295 15.46 27.10 1.85
CA VAL A 295 15.12 27.37 3.25
C VAL A 295 13.61 27.57 3.43
N LEU A 296 12.99 28.38 2.58
CA LEU A 296 11.56 28.67 2.67
C LEU A 296 10.72 27.41 2.48
N SER A 297 10.99 26.61 1.46
CA SER A 297 10.25 25.35 1.22
C SER A 297 10.48 24.35 2.36
N SER A 298 11.68 24.30 2.92
CA SER A 298 11.98 23.46 4.09
C SER A 298 11.14 23.87 5.31
N VAL A 299 11.14 25.15 5.67
CA VAL A 299 10.37 25.67 6.82
C VAL A 299 8.87 25.45 6.61
N THR A 300 8.35 25.78 5.44
CA THR A 300 6.92 25.61 5.12
C THR A 300 6.50 24.14 5.23
N LYS A 301 7.32 23.22 4.73
CA LYS A 301 7.05 21.79 4.80
C LYS A 301 7.12 21.26 6.23
N GLN A 302 8.07 21.72 7.04
CA GLN A 302 8.17 21.34 8.45
C GLN A 302 6.92 21.75 9.21
N LEU A 303 6.47 23.01 9.08
CA LEU A 303 5.27 23.52 9.74
C LEU A 303 4.00 22.83 9.21
N GLY A 304 3.88 22.65 7.91
CA GLY A 304 2.75 21.96 7.28
C GLY A 304 2.62 20.51 7.75
N THR A 305 3.72 19.77 7.85
CA THR A 305 3.69 18.38 8.32
C THR A 305 3.35 18.26 9.80
N ILE A 306 3.76 19.22 10.63
CA ILE A 306 3.36 19.30 12.04
C ILE A 306 1.86 19.57 12.15
N ALA A 307 1.32 20.51 11.37
CA ALA A 307 -0.11 20.82 11.38
C ALA A 307 -0.98 19.63 10.97
N ILE A 308 -0.58 18.91 9.92
CA ILE A 308 -1.24 17.66 9.48
C ILE A 308 -1.17 16.61 10.60
N ASP A 309 -0.02 16.45 11.20
CA ASP A 309 0.19 15.48 12.26
C ASP A 309 -0.65 15.79 13.50
N ILE A 310 -0.76 17.05 13.92
CA ILE A 310 -1.64 17.48 15.00
C ILE A 310 -3.10 17.19 14.64
N LYS A 311 -3.53 17.51 13.42
CA LYS A 311 -4.88 17.21 12.94
C LYS A 311 -5.18 15.71 13.05
N ASP A 312 -4.27 14.85 12.59
CA ASP A 312 -4.42 13.40 12.65
C ASP A 312 -4.40 12.87 14.09
N ARG A 313 -3.75 13.57 15.03
CA ARG A 313 -3.80 13.25 16.47
C ARG A 313 -5.16 13.59 17.09
N VAL A 314 -5.74 14.72 16.71
CA VAL A 314 -7.03 15.21 17.26
C VAL A 314 -8.21 14.43 16.67
N ALA A 315 -8.18 14.14 15.37
CA ALA A 315 -9.21 13.39 14.66
C ALA A 315 -8.62 12.13 13.98
N PRO A 316 -8.17 11.14 14.74
CA PRO A 316 -7.47 9.99 14.19
C PRO A 316 -8.41 9.15 13.33
N ARG A 317 -7.90 8.70 12.19
CA ARG A 317 -8.58 7.74 11.32
C ARG A 317 -8.86 6.46 12.13
N LYS A 318 -10.09 5.95 12.08
CA LYS A 318 -10.57 4.85 12.94
C LYS A 318 -9.69 3.58 12.91
N HIS A 319 -9.04 3.30 11.78
CA HIS A 319 -8.23 2.09 11.62
C HIS A 319 -6.88 2.15 12.35
N TYR A 320 -6.35 3.32 12.60
CA TYR A 320 -5.01 3.52 13.13
C TYR A 320 -4.91 3.47 14.67
N ARG A 321 -6.05 3.51 15.37
CA ARG A 321 -6.06 3.37 16.84
C ARG A 321 -5.78 1.95 17.33
N ALA A 322 -6.00 0.93 16.51
CA ALA A 322 -6.01 -0.45 16.97
C ALA A 322 -4.64 -0.90 17.49
N LEU A 323 -3.58 -0.75 16.72
CA LEU A 323 -2.24 -1.19 17.10
C LEU A 323 -1.72 -0.46 18.35
N ARG A 324 -1.82 0.86 18.36
CA ARG A 324 -1.37 1.68 19.51
C ARG A 324 -2.11 1.31 20.79
N ASN A 325 -3.43 1.16 20.73
CA ASN A 325 -4.22 0.77 21.90
C ASN A 325 -3.90 -0.64 22.37
N ARG A 326 -3.57 -1.57 21.48
CA ARG A 326 -3.17 -2.92 21.80
C ARG A 326 -1.80 -2.96 22.45
N LEU A 327 -0.81 -2.26 21.90
CA LEU A 327 0.52 -2.13 22.51
C LEU A 327 0.45 -1.45 23.88
N ALA A 328 -0.31 -0.36 24.04
CA ALA A 328 -0.50 0.30 25.31
C ALA A 328 -1.20 -0.58 26.37
N LYS A 329 -2.19 -1.39 25.96
CA LYS A 329 -2.85 -2.36 26.86
C LYS A 329 -1.93 -3.48 27.30
N ARG A 330 -0.98 -3.90 26.46
CA ARG A 330 0.07 -4.87 26.84
C ARG A 330 1.06 -4.28 27.84
N GLU A 331 1.52 -3.05 27.60
CA GLU A 331 2.39 -2.33 28.55
C GLU A 331 1.72 -2.15 29.92
N GLN A 332 0.39 -2.01 29.97
CA GLN A 332 -0.40 -1.93 31.20
C GLN A 332 -0.78 -3.28 31.80
N GLY A 333 -0.34 -4.40 31.20
CA GLY A 333 -0.66 -5.76 31.67
C GLY A 333 -2.14 -6.16 31.57
N THR A 334 -2.95 -5.37 30.85
CA THR A 334 -4.41 -5.59 30.71
C THR A 334 -4.77 -6.50 29.52
N LEU A 335 -3.81 -6.87 28.67
CA LEU A 335 -3.94 -7.88 27.63
C LEU A 335 -3.01 -9.06 27.97
N THR A 336 -3.61 -10.20 28.28
CA THR A 336 -2.88 -11.47 28.43
C THR A 336 -2.39 -11.92 27.04
N THR A 337 -1.13 -12.36 26.98
CA THR A 337 -0.59 -13.05 25.81
C THR A 337 -1.50 -14.23 25.43
N PRO A 338 -1.96 -14.39 24.20
CA PRO A 338 -2.64 -15.61 23.79
C PRO A 338 -1.72 -16.80 24.04
N LYS A 339 -2.28 -17.87 24.62
CA LYS A 339 -1.57 -19.13 24.78
C LYS A 339 -1.13 -19.59 23.39
N ALA A 340 0.16 -19.90 23.24
CA ALA A 340 0.66 -20.43 21.97
C ALA A 340 -0.26 -21.56 21.49
N PRO A 341 -0.70 -21.56 20.23
CA PRO A 341 -1.50 -22.65 19.71
C PRO A 341 -0.68 -23.93 19.85
N SER A 342 -1.29 -24.94 20.44
CA SER A 342 -0.72 -26.30 20.49
C SER A 342 -0.45 -26.70 19.03
N THR A 343 0.81 -26.95 18.69
CA THR A 343 1.25 -27.43 17.39
C THR A 343 0.29 -28.54 16.93
N PRO A 344 -0.38 -28.43 15.78
CA PRO A 344 -1.17 -29.55 15.28
C PRO A 344 -0.23 -30.72 15.09
N ALA A 345 -0.59 -31.85 15.68
CA ALA A 345 0.15 -33.09 15.54
C ALA A 345 0.34 -33.39 14.05
N ALA A 346 1.58 -33.66 13.65
CA ALA A 346 1.89 -34.03 12.26
C ALA A 346 0.94 -35.16 11.84
N PRO A 347 0.35 -35.13 10.65
CA PRO A 347 -0.50 -36.20 10.17
C PRO A 347 0.32 -37.49 10.18
N ALA A 348 -0.23 -38.53 10.82
CA ALA A 348 0.38 -39.85 10.90
C ALA A 348 0.71 -40.34 9.49
N ALA A 349 1.98 -40.73 9.32
CA ALA A 349 2.45 -41.27 8.05
C ALA A 349 1.60 -42.52 7.70
N THR A 350 0.90 -42.45 6.59
CA THR A 350 0.22 -43.62 6.00
C THR A 350 1.26 -44.71 5.72
N PRO A 351 1.04 -45.98 6.14
CA PRO A 351 1.96 -47.07 5.82
C PRO A 351 2.05 -47.25 4.31
N LYS A 352 3.27 -47.23 3.78
CA LYS A 352 3.53 -47.59 2.37
C LYS A 352 3.17 -49.06 2.20
N GLU A 353 2.24 -49.36 1.29
CA GLU A 353 2.00 -50.75 0.86
C GLU A 353 3.28 -51.35 0.21
N PRO A 354 3.57 -52.63 0.47
CA PRO A 354 4.73 -53.28 -0.08
C PRO A 354 4.58 -53.44 -1.62
N VAL A 355 5.55 -52.91 -2.35
CA VAL A 355 5.66 -53.08 -3.80
C VAL A 355 6.02 -54.55 -4.04
N THR A 356 5.10 -55.31 -4.62
CA THR A 356 5.36 -56.67 -5.12
C THR A 356 6.24 -56.59 -6.39
N PRO A 357 7.34 -57.31 -6.50
CA PRO A 357 8.14 -57.34 -7.73
C PRO A 357 7.43 -58.12 -8.83
N SER A 358 7.13 -57.47 -9.97
CA SER A 358 6.66 -58.15 -11.17
C SER A 358 7.79 -59.01 -11.77
N ARG A 359 7.56 -60.30 -11.84
CA ARG A 359 8.34 -61.22 -12.65
C ARG A 359 8.00 -61.03 -14.13
N LYS A 360 8.99 -60.91 -14.92
CA LYS A 360 9.37 -61.17 -16.28
C LYS A 360 9.74 -59.92 -17.09
#